data_a16c619d63664f680f444a578d3e203b
#
_entry.id   a16c619d63664f680f444a578d3e203b
#
_cell.length_a   1.000
_cell.length_b   1.000
_cell.length_c   1.000
_cell.angle_alpha   90.00
_cell.angle_beta   90.00
_cell.angle_gamma   90.00
#
_symmetry.space_group_name_H-M   'P 1'
#
loop_
_entity.id
_entity.type
_entity.pdbx_description
1 polymer ?
#
loop_
_entity_poly.entity_id
_entity_poly.type
_entity_poly.pdbx_seq_one_letter_code
_entity_poly.pdbx_strand_id
1 'polypeptide(L)'
;LFVVLSFTIVWNFSRDFFQNKIHSLVSVLLLEGISFYNFTTPEYNVYVCELPFWALTVLYSWKGIKQNDYVSWLLFGFFAGLGVLSHYLFFYLLIALDLFFIYMIFKKEFNFKCLISHITFLIVILPHLIWLTENNFITINYALHRTGLEESNFLNHLYYPLIFLIKQTGILVPFFIMLLFIVSKFKYKINFKNKKLVFLIIINIVPLILIFLTSFFLGVRIKTMWMTPFYLFIGILCVYIFQTKIHTERFRYFLK
;
A
#
# COMPACT_ATOMS: atom_id res chain seq x y z
N LEU A 1 -17.88 -0.58 6.75
CA LEU A 1 -18.10 -0.85 5.32
C LEU A 1 -16.79 -0.78 4.53
N PHE A 2 -16.04 0.34 4.55
CA PHE A 2 -14.82 0.56 3.73
C PHE A 2 -13.71 -0.47 4.01
N VAL A 3 -13.46 -0.81 5.28
CA VAL A 3 -12.48 -1.84 5.67
C VAL A 3 -12.88 -3.22 5.13
N VAL A 4 -14.15 -3.61 5.30
CA VAL A 4 -14.66 -4.91 4.81
C VAL A 4 -14.55 -4.99 3.27
N LEU A 5 -14.92 -3.91 2.58
CA LEU A 5 -14.75 -3.82 1.13
C LEU A 5 -13.28 -3.99 0.73
N SER A 6 -12.38 -3.28 1.41
CA SER A 6 -10.94 -3.36 1.14
C SER A 6 -10.38 -4.77 1.40
N PHE A 7 -10.77 -5.41 2.49
CA PHE A 7 -10.38 -6.79 2.80
C PHE A 7 -10.90 -7.78 1.76
N THR A 8 -12.13 -7.58 1.27
CA THR A 8 -12.69 -8.40 0.17
C THR A 8 -11.87 -8.25 -1.11
N ILE A 9 -11.45 -7.01 -1.44
CA ILE A 9 -10.61 -6.74 -2.61
C ILE A 9 -9.23 -7.37 -2.44
N VAL A 10 -8.61 -7.22 -1.26
CA VAL A 10 -7.32 -7.82 -0.91
C VAL A 10 -7.39 -9.35 -0.99
N TRP A 11 -8.48 -9.94 -0.51
CA TRP A 11 -8.71 -11.39 -0.63
C TRP A 11 -8.80 -11.83 -2.09
N ASN A 12 -9.59 -11.13 -2.92
CA ASN A 12 -9.68 -11.42 -4.35
C ASN A 12 -8.32 -11.29 -5.05
N PHE A 13 -7.55 -10.25 -4.74
CA PHE A 13 -6.20 -10.06 -5.26
C PHE A 13 -5.28 -11.22 -4.83
N SER A 14 -5.34 -11.66 -3.58
CA SER A 14 -4.49 -12.72 -3.03
C SER A 14 -4.64 -14.05 -3.77
N ARG A 15 -5.82 -14.32 -4.33
CA ARG A 15 -6.12 -15.56 -5.09
C ARG A 15 -5.27 -15.70 -6.36
N ASP A 16 -4.73 -14.62 -6.89
CA ASP A 16 -3.78 -14.67 -8.00
C ASP A 16 -2.37 -15.09 -7.57
N PHE A 17 -2.08 -15.00 -6.28
CA PHE A 17 -0.77 -15.28 -5.70
C PHE A 17 -0.69 -16.67 -5.05
N PHE A 18 -1.81 -17.20 -4.55
CA PHE A 18 -1.86 -18.47 -3.84
C PHE A 18 -2.74 -19.48 -4.54
N GLN A 19 -2.25 -20.74 -4.62
CA GLN A 19 -3.07 -21.87 -5.04
C GLN A 19 -4.01 -22.36 -3.91
N ASN A 20 -3.53 -22.29 -2.66
CA ASN A 20 -4.29 -22.70 -1.50
C ASN A 20 -5.14 -21.54 -0.96
N LYS A 21 -6.46 -21.71 -0.90
CA LYS A 21 -7.42 -20.72 -0.37
C LYS A 21 -7.14 -20.34 1.09
N ILE A 22 -6.55 -21.26 1.88
CA ILE A 22 -6.17 -20.99 3.27
C ILE A 22 -5.10 -19.88 3.33
N HIS A 23 -4.12 -19.87 2.43
CA HIS A 23 -3.11 -18.83 2.39
C HIS A 23 -3.72 -17.45 2.08
N SER A 24 -4.72 -17.39 1.18
CA SER A 24 -5.47 -16.16 0.93
C SER A 24 -6.24 -15.69 2.17
N LEU A 25 -6.90 -16.61 2.89
CA LEU A 25 -7.61 -16.29 4.12
C LEU A 25 -6.65 -15.80 5.22
N VAL A 26 -5.57 -16.53 5.46
CA VAL A 26 -4.52 -16.17 6.43
C VAL A 26 -3.96 -14.77 6.15
N SER A 27 -3.71 -14.45 4.88
CA SER A 27 -3.13 -13.15 4.50
C SER A 27 -4.04 -11.97 4.84
N VAL A 28 -5.36 -12.17 4.83
CA VAL A 28 -6.34 -11.13 5.23
C VAL A 28 -6.51 -11.11 6.75
N LEU A 29 -6.63 -12.29 7.39
CA LEU A 29 -6.80 -12.38 8.86
C LEU A 29 -5.61 -11.79 9.62
N LEU A 30 -4.39 -11.87 9.10
CA LEU A 30 -3.22 -11.23 9.69
C LEU A 30 -3.36 -9.71 9.79
N LEU A 31 -4.16 -9.07 8.93
CA LEU A 31 -4.39 -7.63 8.96
C LEU A 31 -5.14 -7.19 10.22
N GLU A 32 -5.90 -8.09 10.87
CA GLU A 32 -6.53 -7.83 12.17
C GLU A 32 -5.50 -7.54 13.28
N GLY A 33 -4.25 -7.96 13.11
CA GLY A 33 -3.14 -7.60 13.98
C GLY A 33 -2.68 -6.14 13.84
N ILE A 34 -3.27 -5.35 12.95
CA ILE A 34 -2.91 -3.96 12.70
C ILE A 34 -4.03 -3.06 13.22
N SER A 35 -3.76 -2.26 14.24
CA SER A 35 -4.75 -1.41 14.92
C SER A 35 -5.52 -0.46 13.99
N PHE A 36 -4.95 -0.12 12.84
CA PHE A 36 -5.60 0.74 11.84
C PHE A 36 -6.89 0.13 11.25
N TYR A 37 -7.06 -1.20 11.28
CA TYR A 37 -8.18 -1.86 10.63
C TYR A 37 -9.29 -2.29 11.60
N ASN A 38 -9.07 -2.14 12.90
CA ASN A 38 -10.04 -2.48 13.95
C ASN A 38 -10.28 -1.33 14.93
N PHE A 39 -9.28 -0.91 15.73
CA PHE A 39 -9.47 0.08 16.80
C PHE A 39 -9.77 1.50 16.30
N THR A 40 -9.15 1.92 15.18
CA THR A 40 -9.29 3.30 14.68
C THR A 40 -10.37 3.47 13.61
N THR A 41 -10.95 2.38 13.12
CA THR A 41 -11.98 2.41 12.07
C THR A 41 -13.34 2.99 12.46
N PRO A 42 -13.78 3.00 13.73
CA PRO A 42 -14.97 3.73 14.12
C PRO A 42 -14.90 5.22 13.82
N GLU A 43 -13.69 5.81 13.84
CA GLU A 43 -13.46 7.16 13.38
C GLU A 43 -13.37 7.18 11.84
N TYR A 44 -14.52 7.40 11.18
CA TYR A 44 -14.53 7.55 9.72
C TYR A 44 -13.76 8.82 9.32
N ASN A 45 -12.66 8.63 8.62
CA ASN A 45 -11.77 9.69 8.17
C ASN A 45 -11.24 9.42 6.76
N VAL A 46 -10.46 10.37 6.22
CA VAL A 46 -9.91 10.28 4.85
C VAL A 46 -9.07 9.03 4.61
N TYR A 47 -8.37 8.53 5.63
CA TYR A 47 -7.49 7.34 5.51
C TYR A 47 -8.30 6.05 5.39
N VAL A 48 -9.45 5.98 6.06
CA VAL A 48 -10.40 4.87 5.92
C VAL A 48 -11.11 4.95 4.56
N CYS A 49 -11.45 6.16 4.12
CA CYS A 49 -12.04 6.39 2.78
C CYS A 49 -11.08 5.98 1.66
N GLU A 50 -9.79 6.21 1.81
CA GLU A 50 -8.73 5.89 0.85
C GLU A 50 -8.52 4.37 0.64
N LEU A 51 -8.77 3.54 1.67
CA LEU A 51 -8.49 2.10 1.66
C LEU A 51 -9.02 1.34 0.43
N PRO A 52 -10.31 1.44 0.03
CA PRO A 52 -10.80 0.72 -1.13
C PRO A 52 -10.17 1.20 -2.43
N PHE A 53 -9.85 2.49 -2.57
CA PHE A 53 -9.18 3.01 -3.76
C PHE A 53 -7.75 2.49 -3.85
N TRP A 54 -7.03 2.41 -2.72
CA TRP A 54 -5.71 1.78 -2.65
C TRP A 54 -5.77 0.31 -3.08
N ALA A 55 -6.73 -0.45 -2.54
CA ALA A 55 -6.92 -1.86 -2.86
C ALA A 55 -7.29 -2.08 -4.33
N LEU A 56 -8.22 -1.28 -4.88
CA LEU A 56 -8.66 -1.37 -6.29
C LEU A 56 -7.54 -0.98 -7.26
N THR A 57 -6.77 0.05 -6.94
CA THR A 57 -5.62 0.47 -7.74
C THR A 57 -4.59 -0.65 -7.86
N VAL A 58 -4.23 -1.30 -6.76
CA VAL A 58 -3.30 -2.45 -6.77
C VAL A 58 -3.92 -3.64 -7.51
N LEU A 59 -5.20 -3.95 -7.29
CA LEU A 59 -5.89 -5.04 -7.97
C LEU A 59 -5.89 -4.85 -9.49
N TYR A 60 -6.28 -3.66 -9.96
CA TYR A 60 -6.42 -3.41 -11.40
C TYR A 60 -5.07 -3.19 -12.09
N SER A 61 -4.06 -2.66 -11.41
CA SER A 61 -2.69 -2.64 -11.94
C SER A 61 -2.19 -4.07 -12.20
N TRP A 62 -2.39 -5.00 -11.23
CA TRP A 62 -2.02 -6.40 -11.40
C TRP A 62 -2.83 -7.10 -12.49
N LYS A 63 -4.15 -6.88 -12.56
CA LYS A 63 -5.00 -7.42 -13.62
C LYS A 63 -4.56 -6.92 -14.99
N GLY A 64 -4.28 -5.63 -15.14
CA GLY A 64 -3.76 -5.05 -16.37
C GLY A 64 -2.45 -5.72 -16.83
N ILE A 65 -1.52 -5.98 -15.89
CA ILE A 65 -0.27 -6.67 -16.15
C ILE A 65 -0.51 -8.14 -16.58
N LYS A 66 -1.47 -8.82 -15.93
CA LYS A 66 -1.73 -10.25 -16.14
C LYS A 66 -2.59 -10.52 -17.39
N GLN A 67 -3.66 -9.76 -17.57
CA GLN A 67 -4.67 -9.97 -18.62
C GLN A 67 -4.40 -9.13 -19.86
N ASN A 68 -3.70 -8.01 -19.67
CA ASN A 68 -3.35 -7.03 -20.71
C ASN A 68 -4.58 -6.48 -21.47
N ASP A 69 -5.70 -6.33 -20.76
CA ASP A 69 -6.95 -5.81 -21.28
C ASP A 69 -7.12 -4.31 -21.02
N TYR A 70 -7.85 -3.62 -21.89
CA TYR A 70 -8.07 -2.18 -21.79
C TYR A 70 -8.88 -1.78 -20.57
N VAL A 71 -9.85 -2.58 -20.16
CA VAL A 71 -10.74 -2.29 -19.03
C VAL A 71 -9.97 -2.25 -17.73
N SER A 72 -9.06 -3.20 -17.51
CA SER A 72 -8.21 -3.21 -16.32
C SER A 72 -7.33 -1.97 -16.25
N TRP A 73 -6.77 -1.50 -17.36
CA TRP A 73 -5.96 -0.28 -17.40
C TRP A 73 -6.78 0.99 -17.20
N LEU A 74 -7.97 1.08 -17.77
CA LEU A 74 -8.91 2.18 -17.52
C LEU A 74 -9.29 2.26 -16.04
N LEU A 75 -9.68 1.12 -15.44
CA LEU A 75 -10.06 1.06 -14.03
C LEU A 75 -8.87 1.35 -13.10
N PHE A 76 -7.67 0.91 -13.46
CA PHE A 76 -6.46 1.28 -12.72
C PHE A 76 -6.30 2.81 -12.65
N GLY A 77 -6.33 3.51 -13.79
CA GLY A 77 -6.21 4.97 -13.83
C GLY A 77 -7.36 5.68 -13.11
N PHE A 78 -8.59 5.17 -13.24
CA PHE A 78 -9.77 5.73 -12.57
C PHE A 78 -9.64 5.66 -11.04
N PHE A 79 -9.33 4.49 -10.48
CA PHE A 79 -9.19 4.33 -9.04
C PHE A 79 -7.93 5.03 -8.49
N ALA A 80 -6.86 5.11 -9.28
CA ALA A 80 -5.69 5.91 -8.94
C ALA A 80 -6.04 7.40 -8.79
N GLY A 81 -6.84 7.94 -9.71
CA GLY A 81 -7.32 9.32 -9.63
C GLY A 81 -8.20 9.57 -8.39
N LEU A 82 -9.17 8.69 -8.12
CA LEU A 82 -10.00 8.77 -6.91
C LEU A 82 -9.19 8.65 -5.62
N GLY A 83 -8.15 7.82 -5.63
CA GLY A 83 -7.23 7.68 -4.50
C GLY A 83 -6.49 8.98 -4.20
N VAL A 84 -5.92 9.63 -5.21
CA VAL A 84 -5.24 10.94 -5.06
C VAL A 84 -6.21 12.03 -4.61
N LEU A 85 -7.45 12.04 -5.13
CA LEU A 85 -8.50 12.97 -4.68
C LEU A 85 -8.93 12.72 -3.22
N SER A 86 -8.77 11.51 -2.71
CA SER A 86 -9.02 11.19 -1.30
C SER A 86 -7.90 11.71 -0.41
N HIS A 87 -6.63 11.49 -0.79
CA HIS A 87 -5.48 11.91 -0.02
C HIS A 87 -4.19 11.92 -0.84
N TYR A 88 -3.39 13.00 -0.76
CA TYR A 88 -2.17 13.14 -1.57
C TYR A 88 -1.06 12.12 -1.28
N LEU A 89 -1.04 11.48 -0.10
CA LEU A 89 -0.08 10.41 0.18
C LEU A 89 -0.27 9.18 -0.74
N PHE A 90 -1.38 9.11 -1.45
CA PHE A 90 -1.61 8.10 -2.49
C PHE A 90 -0.54 8.10 -3.58
N PHE A 91 0.11 9.25 -3.83
CA PHE A 91 1.23 9.33 -4.77
C PHE A 91 2.38 8.39 -4.43
N TYR A 92 2.61 8.05 -3.15
CA TYR A 92 3.63 7.07 -2.79
C TYR A 92 3.36 5.67 -3.36
N LEU A 93 2.07 5.27 -3.44
CA LEU A 93 1.69 4.04 -4.13
C LEU A 93 1.90 4.15 -5.64
N LEU A 94 1.51 5.27 -6.26
CA LEU A 94 1.66 5.46 -7.71
C LEU A 94 3.13 5.42 -8.12
N ILE A 95 4.00 6.12 -7.38
CA ILE A 95 5.46 6.06 -7.61
C ILE A 95 5.97 4.62 -7.49
N ALA A 96 5.51 3.86 -6.49
CA ALA A 96 5.89 2.46 -6.36
C ALA A 96 5.44 1.61 -7.56
N LEU A 97 4.22 1.82 -8.06
CA LEU A 97 3.72 1.12 -9.26
C LEU A 97 4.48 1.53 -10.52
N ASP A 98 4.83 2.82 -10.68
CA ASP A 98 5.65 3.29 -11.80
C ASP A 98 7.06 2.68 -11.75
N LEU A 99 7.68 2.56 -10.57
CA LEU A 99 8.94 1.84 -10.41
C LEU A 99 8.82 0.37 -10.81
N PHE A 100 7.68 -0.27 -10.54
CA PHE A 100 7.43 -1.63 -11.04
C PHE A 100 7.28 -1.65 -12.56
N PHE A 101 6.64 -0.67 -13.19
CA PHE A 101 6.57 -0.57 -14.65
C PHE A 101 7.94 -0.34 -15.28
N ILE A 102 8.79 0.47 -14.65
CA ILE A 102 10.20 0.64 -15.06
C ILE A 102 10.95 -0.70 -14.98
N TYR A 103 10.77 -1.46 -13.89
CA TYR A 103 11.32 -2.81 -13.79
C TYR A 103 10.85 -3.72 -14.94
N MET A 104 9.56 -3.64 -15.34
CA MET A 104 9.00 -4.38 -16.47
C MET A 104 9.63 -3.98 -17.82
N ILE A 105 9.96 -2.69 -17.99
CA ILE A 105 10.70 -2.19 -19.19
C ILE A 105 12.07 -2.86 -19.26
N PHE A 106 12.83 -2.87 -18.18
CA PHE A 106 14.14 -3.53 -18.14
C PHE A 106 14.06 -5.04 -18.40
N LYS A 107 12.94 -5.67 -18.02
CA LYS A 107 12.66 -7.09 -18.32
C LYS A 107 12.13 -7.33 -19.73
N LYS A 108 11.89 -6.29 -20.52
CA LYS A 108 11.24 -6.36 -21.86
C LYS A 108 9.84 -7.00 -21.81
N GLU A 109 9.16 -6.89 -20.68
CA GLU A 109 7.80 -7.39 -20.43
C GLU A 109 6.76 -6.26 -20.36
N PHE A 110 7.18 -5.03 -20.63
CA PHE A 110 6.32 -3.86 -20.56
C PHE A 110 5.33 -3.81 -21.72
N ASN A 111 4.09 -3.42 -21.41
CA ASN A 111 3.06 -3.22 -22.42
C ASN A 111 2.57 -1.77 -22.40
N PHE A 112 2.65 -1.10 -23.57
CA PHE A 112 2.25 0.31 -23.72
C PHE A 112 0.77 0.58 -23.47
N LYS A 113 -0.10 -0.44 -23.38
CA LYS A 113 -1.50 -0.26 -22.96
C LYS A 113 -1.64 0.37 -21.57
N CYS A 114 -0.63 0.24 -20.71
CA CYS A 114 -0.63 0.91 -19.39
C CYS A 114 -0.71 2.45 -19.52
N LEU A 115 -0.31 3.05 -20.65
CA LEU A 115 -0.43 4.48 -20.86
C LEU A 115 -1.90 4.96 -20.82
N ILE A 116 -2.85 4.07 -21.09
CA ILE A 116 -4.29 4.36 -20.97
C ILE A 116 -4.63 4.73 -19.53
N SER A 117 -4.01 4.09 -18.56
CA SER A 117 -4.24 4.40 -17.14
C SER A 117 -3.80 5.81 -16.79
N HIS A 118 -2.70 6.30 -17.36
CA HIS A 118 -2.23 7.68 -17.15
C HIS A 118 -3.20 8.70 -17.74
N ILE A 119 -3.74 8.40 -18.93
CA ILE A 119 -4.76 9.27 -19.56
C ILE A 119 -6.02 9.32 -18.70
N THR A 120 -6.52 8.16 -18.26
CA THR A 120 -7.71 8.08 -17.40
C THR A 120 -7.47 8.78 -16.06
N PHE A 121 -6.30 8.57 -15.45
CA PHE A 121 -5.88 9.25 -14.23
C PHE A 121 -5.92 10.77 -14.40
N LEU A 122 -5.33 11.31 -15.49
CA LEU A 122 -5.31 12.74 -15.78
C LEU A 122 -6.73 13.29 -15.97
N ILE A 123 -7.61 12.57 -16.67
CA ILE A 123 -9.02 12.99 -16.85
C ILE A 123 -9.72 13.12 -15.48
N VAL A 124 -9.51 12.15 -14.59
CA VAL A 124 -10.15 12.15 -13.25
C VAL A 124 -9.62 13.28 -12.37
N ILE A 125 -8.30 13.55 -12.42
CA ILE A 125 -7.69 14.56 -11.53
C ILE A 125 -7.78 15.97 -12.09
N LEU A 126 -8.02 16.15 -13.41
CA LEU A 126 -8.00 17.43 -14.10
C LEU A 126 -8.91 18.49 -13.46
N PRO A 127 -10.17 18.22 -13.10
CA PRO A 127 -11.02 19.23 -12.44
C PRO A 127 -10.40 19.74 -11.14
N HIS A 128 -9.78 18.86 -10.38
CA HIS A 128 -9.10 19.24 -9.14
C HIS A 128 -7.83 20.05 -9.38
N LEU A 129 -7.06 19.74 -10.43
CA LEU A 129 -5.88 20.52 -10.80
C LEU A 129 -6.26 21.95 -11.20
N ILE A 130 -7.33 22.11 -11.98
CA ILE A 130 -7.86 23.44 -12.34
C ILE A 130 -8.28 24.18 -11.07
N TRP A 131 -9.07 23.55 -10.22
CA TRP A 131 -9.50 24.14 -8.96
C TRP A 131 -8.31 24.54 -8.06
N LEU A 132 -7.24 23.73 -7.98
CA LEU A 132 -6.03 24.05 -7.23
C LEU A 132 -5.36 25.33 -7.69
N THR A 133 -5.24 25.53 -9.02
CA THR A 133 -4.62 26.74 -9.58
C THR A 133 -5.47 27.97 -9.29
N GLU A 134 -6.78 27.86 -9.37
CA GLU A 134 -7.73 28.95 -9.07
C GLU A 134 -7.75 29.31 -7.57
N ASN A 135 -7.45 28.37 -6.69
CA ASN A 135 -7.47 28.55 -5.23
C ASN A 135 -6.07 28.61 -4.61
N ASN A 136 -5.05 29.06 -5.34
CA ASN A 136 -3.70 29.30 -4.83
C ASN A 136 -3.10 28.08 -4.07
N PHE A 137 -3.38 26.86 -4.53
CA PHE A 137 -2.86 25.62 -3.97
C PHE A 137 -3.17 25.43 -2.47
N ILE A 138 -4.31 25.94 -2.00
CA ILE A 138 -4.67 25.98 -0.57
C ILE A 138 -4.56 24.62 0.13
N THR A 139 -4.94 23.51 -0.51
CA THR A 139 -4.87 22.18 0.10
C THR A 139 -3.43 21.67 0.22
N ILE A 140 -2.56 22.03 -0.73
CA ILE A 140 -1.13 21.70 -0.67
C ILE A 140 -0.47 22.51 0.44
N ASN A 141 -0.71 23.82 0.50
CA ASN A 141 -0.19 24.70 1.55
C ASN A 141 -0.64 24.23 2.94
N TYR A 142 -1.92 23.85 3.08
CA TYR A 142 -2.43 23.26 4.32
C TYR A 142 -1.71 21.95 4.70
N ALA A 143 -1.48 21.07 3.72
CA ALA A 143 -0.77 19.81 3.95
C ALA A 143 0.67 20.07 4.42
N LEU A 144 1.40 20.99 3.77
CA LEU A 144 2.77 21.37 4.14
C LEU A 144 2.82 21.97 5.55
N HIS A 145 1.96 22.92 5.85
CA HIS A 145 1.86 23.50 7.20
C HIS A 145 1.59 22.42 8.27
N ARG A 146 0.69 21.46 7.96
CA ARG A 146 0.34 20.37 8.88
C ARG A 146 1.50 19.40 9.16
N THR A 147 2.52 19.34 8.31
CA THR A 147 3.74 18.53 8.51
C THR A 147 4.77 19.21 9.41
N GLY A 148 4.62 20.51 9.69
CA GLY A 148 5.58 21.32 10.41
C GLY A 148 6.82 21.66 9.59
N LEU A 149 6.72 21.70 8.26
CA LEU A 149 7.85 21.99 7.36
C LEU A 149 8.48 23.36 7.65
N GLU A 150 7.65 24.37 7.95
CA GLU A 150 8.10 25.75 8.24
C GLU A 150 8.88 25.86 9.55
N GLU A 151 8.66 24.94 10.50
CA GLU A 151 9.33 24.89 11.81
C GLU A 151 10.48 23.89 11.84
N SER A 152 10.88 23.36 10.69
CA SER A 152 11.91 22.32 10.57
C SER A 152 13.28 22.86 10.97
N ASN A 153 13.97 22.12 11.83
CA ASN A 153 15.36 22.35 12.21
C ASN A 153 16.21 21.10 11.93
N PHE A 154 17.53 21.24 11.99
CA PHE A 154 18.44 20.12 11.65
C PHE A 154 18.18 18.85 12.48
N LEU A 155 17.82 18.96 13.74
CA LEU A 155 17.52 17.79 14.58
C LEU A 155 16.26 17.05 14.13
N ASN A 156 15.29 17.74 13.53
CA ASN A 156 14.06 17.14 13.03
C ASN A 156 14.32 16.11 11.92
N HIS A 157 15.37 16.29 11.11
CA HIS A 157 15.75 15.35 10.06
C HIS A 157 16.18 13.97 10.59
N LEU A 158 16.57 13.87 11.85
CA LEU A 158 16.89 12.60 12.51
C LEU A 158 15.77 12.16 13.46
N TYR A 159 15.24 13.08 14.24
CA TYR A 159 14.26 12.80 15.29
C TYR A 159 12.93 12.26 14.73
N TYR A 160 12.35 12.94 13.73
CA TYR A 160 11.04 12.52 13.18
C TYR A 160 11.08 11.18 12.46
N PRO A 161 12.08 10.87 11.59
CA PRO A 161 12.17 9.53 10.99
C PRO A 161 12.36 8.41 12.02
N LEU A 162 13.14 8.64 13.08
CA LEU A 162 13.33 7.65 14.16
C LEU A 162 12.03 7.39 14.93
N ILE A 163 11.33 8.45 15.33
CA ILE A 163 10.01 8.34 15.97
C ILE A 163 9.02 7.64 15.06
N PHE A 164 9.03 7.96 13.76
CA PHE A 164 8.21 7.28 12.77
C PHE A 164 8.47 5.76 12.79
N LEU A 165 9.73 5.32 12.67
CA LEU A 165 10.09 3.89 12.69
C LEU A 165 9.64 3.20 13.98
N ILE A 166 9.88 3.81 15.13
CA ILE A 166 9.47 3.25 16.44
C ILE A 166 7.96 3.05 16.49
N LYS A 167 7.19 4.06 16.08
CA LYS A 167 5.72 3.99 16.09
C LYS A 167 5.18 2.94 15.11
N GLN A 168 5.73 2.88 13.88
CA GLN A 168 5.31 1.90 12.90
C GLN A 168 5.66 0.47 13.34
N THR A 169 6.83 0.27 13.94
CA THR A 169 7.21 -1.02 14.53
C THR A 169 6.21 -1.43 15.62
N GLY A 170 5.86 -0.51 16.54
CA GLY A 170 4.88 -0.78 17.59
C GLY A 170 3.51 -1.22 17.07
N ILE A 171 3.02 -0.57 16.00
CA ILE A 171 1.74 -0.92 15.34
C ILE A 171 1.78 -2.31 14.72
N LEU A 172 2.94 -2.72 14.19
CA LEU A 172 3.11 -4.00 13.53
C LEU A 172 3.44 -5.17 14.47
N VAL A 173 3.74 -4.90 15.76
CA VAL A 173 4.04 -5.95 16.75
C VAL A 173 2.95 -7.03 16.82
N PRO A 174 1.64 -6.72 16.97
CA PRO A 174 0.62 -7.76 17.03
C PRO A 174 0.54 -8.55 15.73
N PHE A 175 0.65 -7.90 14.57
CA PHE A 175 0.72 -8.57 13.27
C PHE A 175 1.86 -9.59 13.20
N PHE A 176 3.07 -9.22 13.64
CA PHE A 176 4.21 -10.13 13.65
C PHE A 176 4.06 -11.25 14.67
N ILE A 177 3.45 -10.98 15.84
CA ILE A 177 3.12 -12.04 16.81
C ILE A 177 2.19 -13.07 16.18
N MET A 178 1.10 -12.62 15.51
CA MET A 178 0.19 -13.51 14.79
C MET A 178 0.94 -14.33 13.72
N LEU A 179 1.85 -13.70 12.97
CA LEU A 179 2.65 -14.37 11.94
C LEU A 179 3.57 -15.45 12.56
N LEU A 180 4.17 -15.19 13.73
CA LEU A 180 5.00 -16.17 14.47
C LEU A 180 4.24 -17.45 14.83
N PHE A 181 2.95 -17.35 15.19
CA PHE A 181 2.13 -18.52 15.48
C PHE A 181 1.87 -19.40 14.25
N ILE A 182 1.78 -18.80 13.07
CA ILE A 182 1.42 -19.49 11.82
C ILE A 182 2.65 -20.07 11.13
N VAL A 183 3.77 -19.36 11.12
CA VAL A 183 4.99 -19.75 10.42
C VAL A 183 5.87 -20.65 11.28
N SER A 184 6.24 -21.84 10.75
CA SER A 184 7.06 -22.79 11.48
C SER A 184 8.56 -22.49 11.47
N LYS A 185 9.06 -21.87 10.40
CA LYS A 185 10.48 -21.53 10.21
C LYS A 185 10.61 -20.25 9.37
N PHE A 186 11.42 -19.28 9.84
CA PHE A 186 11.69 -18.01 9.17
C PHE A 186 12.87 -18.07 8.19
N LYS A 187 13.12 -19.26 7.62
CA LYS A 187 14.22 -19.41 6.65
C LYS A 187 13.66 -19.28 5.23
N TYR A 188 14.00 -18.21 4.53
CA TYR A 188 13.58 -17.96 3.16
C TYR A 188 14.73 -17.38 2.31
N LYS A 189 14.73 -17.73 1.04
CA LYS A 189 15.66 -17.18 0.05
C LYS A 189 14.90 -16.31 -0.94
N ILE A 190 15.14 -15.00 -0.92
CA ILE A 190 14.47 -14.05 -1.82
C ILE A 190 14.91 -14.31 -3.25
N ASN A 191 13.97 -14.55 -4.15
CA ASN A 191 14.23 -14.71 -5.58
C ASN A 191 13.67 -13.52 -6.35
N PHE A 192 14.49 -12.53 -6.63
CA PHE A 192 14.11 -11.34 -7.42
C PHE A 192 13.80 -11.62 -8.91
N LYS A 193 13.96 -12.85 -9.39
CA LYS A 193 13.46 -13.26 -10.72
C LYS A 193 11.95 -13.52 -10.72
N ASN A 194 11.35 -13.73 -9.54
CA ASN A 194 9.92 -13.97 -9.41
C ASN A 194 9.14 -12.65 -9.47
N LYS A 195 8.47 -12.40 -10.60
CA LYS A 195 7.68 -11.19 -10.87
C LYS A 195 6.63 -10.91 -9.80
N LYS A 196 5.92 -11.94 -9.31
CA LYS A 196 4.91 -11.80 -8.25
C LYS A 196 5.52 -11.30 -6.95
N LEU A 197 6.68 -11.86 -6.56
CA LEU A 197 7.38 -11.44 -5.35
C LEU A 197 7.87 -10.00 -5.48
N VAL A 198 8.47 -9.64 -6.62
CA VAL A 198 8.95 -8.27 -6.87
C VAL A 198 7.80 -7.26 -6.81
N PHE A 199 6.66 -7.58 -7.42
CA PHE A 199 5.46 -6.74 -7.34
C PHE A 199 5.02 -6.52 -5.88
N LEU A 200 4.89 -7.61 -5.09
CA LEU A 200 4.50 -7.52 -3.68
C LEU A 200 5.52 -6.73 -2.84
N ILE A 201 6.82 -6.90 -3.08
CA ILE A 201 7.86 -6.12 -2.38
C ILE A 201 7.70 -4.64 -2.71
N ILE A 202 7.56 -4.30 -3.98
CA ILE A 202 7.49 -2.91 -4.42
C ILE A 202 6.28 -2.20 -3.82
N ILE A 203 5.08 -2.76 -3.90
CA ILE A 203 3.87 -2.10 -3.40
C ILE A 203 3.80 -1.98 -1.87
N ASN A 204 4.53 -2.82 -1.13
CA ASN A 204 4.55 -2.78 0.34
C ASN A 204 5.74 -1.98 0.90
N ILE A 205 6.92 -2.10 0.29
CA ILE A 205 8.16 -1.58 0.89
C ILE A 205 8.51 -0.20 0.32
N VAL A 206 8.32 0.01 -1.00
CA VAL A 206 8.71 1.28 -1.62
C VAL A 206 7.93 2.47 -1.05
N PRO A 207 6.59 2.43 -0.88
CA PRO A 207 5.87 3.54 -0.25
C PRO A 207 6.37 3.87 1.16
N LEU A 208 6.73 2.85 1.96
CA LEU A 208 7.29 3.03 3.31
C LEU A 208 8.68 3.69 3.27
N ILE A 209 9.52 3.27 2.33
CA ILE A 209 10.84 3.89 2.13
C ILE A 209 10.68 5.35 1.70
N LEU A 210 9.81 5.63 0.74
CA LEU A 210 9.61 6.97 0.22
C LEU A 210 9.12 7.94 1.29
N ILE A 211 8.14 7.54 2.12
CA ILE A 211 7.65 8.40 3.20
C ILE A 211 8.69 8.60 4.29
N PHE A 212 9.48 7.56 4.60
CA PHE A 212 10.63 7.69 5.51
C PHE A 212 11.66 8.69 4.97
N LEU A 213 12.03 8.59 3.68
CA LEU A 213 12.95 9.52 3.04
C LEU A 213 12.39 10.95 3.00
N THR A 214 11.09 11.11 2.77
CA THR A 214 10.43 12.42 2.87
C THR A 214 10.62 13.04 4.26
N SER A 215 10.38 12.25 5.31
CA SER A 215 10.61 12.73 6.69
C SER A 215 12.08 13.06 6.94
N PHE A 216 12.99 12.22 6.44
CA PHE A 216 14.43 12.40 6.63
C PHE A 216 14.98 13.63 5.90
N PHE A 217 14.63 13.82 4.62
CA PHE A 217 15.16 14.94 3.82
C PHE A 217 14.50 16.26 4.10
N LEU A 218 13.21 16.27 4.44
CA LEU A 218 12.46 17.51 4.68
C LEU A 218 12.35 17.88 6.17
N GLY A 219 12.76 16.99 7.09
CA GLY A 219 12.62 17.22 8.53
C GLY A 219 11.16 17.33 8.98
N VAL A 220 10.22 16.65 8.28
CA VAL A 220 8.79 16.75 8.50
C VAL A 220 8.25 15.62 9.35
N ARG A 221 7.22 15.93 10.16
CA ARG A 221 6.55 14.94 11.00
C ARG A 221 5.48 14.17 10.24
N ILE A 222 5.64 12.85 10.14
CA ILE A 222 4.64 11.95 9.60
C ILE A 222 3.67 11.52 10.71
N LYS A 223 2.37 11.78 10.52
CA LYS A 223 1.35 11.33 11.47
C LYS A 223 1.10 9.84 11.31
N THR A 224 1.02 9.13 12.44
CA THR A 224 0.91 7.67 12.48
C THR A 224 -0.28 7.15 11.67
N MET A 225 -1.45 7.79 11.77
CA MET A 225 -2.69 7.40 11.09
C MET A 225 -2.62 7.54 9.56
N TRP A 226 -1.68 8.33 9.02
CA TRP A 226 -1.48 8.47 7.57
C TRP A 226 -1.03 7.16 6.92
N MET A 227 -0.51 6.23 7.73
CA MET A 227 0.01 4.95 7.26
C MET A 227 -1.06 3.86 7.10
N THR A 228 -2.32 4.18 7.38
CA THR A 228 -3.43 3.22 7.32
C THR A 228 -3.47 2.39 6.03
N PRO A 229 -3.41 2.96 4.80
CA PRO A 229 -3.46 2.17 3.58
C PRO A 229 -2.16 1.43 3.24
N PHE A 230 -1.02 1.86 3.79
CA PHE A 230 0.30 1.33 3.42
C PHE A 230 0.52 -0.13 3.79
N TYR A 231 -0.19 -0.64 4.80
CA TYR A 231 -0.05 -2.02 5.28
C TYR A 231 -1.07 -2.99 4.71
N LEU A 232 -1.95 -2.53 3.80
CA LEU A 232 -3.10 -3.31 3.33
C LEU A 232 -2.70 -4.62 2.62
N PHE A 233 -1.52 -4.69 2.03
CA PHE A 233 -1.01 -5.85 1.31
C PHE A 233 0.12 -6.60 2.03
N ILE A 234 0.51 -6.15 3.24
CA ILE A 234 1.65 -6.75 3.98
C ILE A 234 1.38 -8.22 4.35
N GLY A 235 0.12 -8.56 4.65
CA GLY A 235 -0.27 -9.93 4.93
C GLY A 235 -0.02 -10.86 3.75
N ILE A 236 -0.31 -10.40 2.51
CA ILE A 236 -0.05 -11.17 1.29
C ILE A 236 1.45 -11.34 1.07
N LEU A 237 2.24 -10.28 1.24
CA LEU A 237 3.70 -10.35 1.11
C LEU A 237 4.29 -11.38 2.08
N CYS A 238 3.94 -11.29 3.37
CA CYS A 238 4.46 -12.21 4.40
C CYS A 238 4.04 -13.65 4.15
N VAL A 239 2.76 -13.90 3.84
CA VAL A 239 2.27 -15.24 3.54
C VAL A 239 2.91 -15.77 2.26
N TYR A 240 3.12 -14.96 1.22
CA TYR A 240 3.77 -15.35 -0.02
C TYR A 240 5.22 -15.81 0.21
N ILE A 241 5.96 -15.08 1.05
CA ILE A 241 7.33 -15.41 1.44
C ILE A 241 7.37 -16.75 2.18
N PHE A 242 6.45 -16.98 3.11
CA PHE A 242 6.48 -18.12 4.02
C PHE A 242 5.49 -19.24 3.69
N GLN A 243 4.80 -19.20 2.52
CA GLN A 243 3.72 -20.14 2.18
C GLN A 243 4.08 -21.62 2.31
N THR A 244 5.33 -22.00 2.04
CA THR A 244 5.83 -23.38 2.20
C THR A 244 6.08 -23.78 3.66
N LYS A 245 5.99 -22.84 4.59
CA LYS A 245 6.23 -23.01 6.04
C LYS A 245 4.96 -22.80 6.88
N ILE A 246 3.83 -22.57 6.22
CA ILE A 246 2.51 -22.45 6.84
C ILE A 246 1.84 -23.82 6.77
N HIS A 247 1.60 -24.41 7.96
CA HIS A 247 0.93 -25.70 8.09
C HIS A 247 -0.54 -25.50 8.52
N THR A 248 -1.45 -26.28 7.93
CA THR A 248 -2.89 -26.23 8.21
C THR A 248 -3.22 -26.50 9.69
N GLU A 249 -2.44 -27.34 10.37
CA GLU A 249 -2.60 -27.60 11.81
C GLU A 249 -2.34 -26.36 12.65
N ARG A 250 -1.28 -25.59 12.33
CA ARG A 250 -0.98 -24.32 13.03
C ARG A 250 -2.06 -23.29 12.80
N PHE A 251 -2.65 -23.26 11.61
CA PHE A 251 -3.79 -22.40 11.33
C PHE A 251 -5.01 -22.70 12.20
N ARG A 252 -5.28 -23.98 12.50
CA ARG A 252 -6.36 -24.36 13.46
C ARG A 252 -6.09 -23.86 14.87
N TYR A 253 -4.84 -23.86 15.33
CA TYR A 253 -4.47 -23.27 16.62
C TYR A 253 -4.54 -21.74 16.62
N PHE A 254 -4.26 -21.12 15.51
CA PHE A 254 -4.38 -19.67 15.33
C PHE A 254 -5.84 -19.17 15.39
N LEU A 255 -6.81 -19.99 14.97
CA LEU A 255 -8.25 -19.66 15.02
C LEU A 255 -8.91 -19.95 16.37
N LYS A 256 -8.26 -20.62 17.30
CA LYS A 256 -8.73 -20.87 18.68
C LYS A 256 -8.22 -19.81 19.63
#